data_7b578028c99c56e3dd25eeafddc6b595
#
_entry.id   7b578028c99c56e3dd25eeafddc6b595
#
_cell.length_a   1.000
_cell.length_b   1.000
_cell.length_c   1.000
_cell.angle_alpha   90.00
_cell.angle_beta   90.00
_cell.angle_gamma   90.00
#
_symmetry.space_group_name_H-M   'P 1'
#
loop_
_entity.id
_entity.type
_entity.pdbx_description
1 polymer ?
#
loop_
_entity_poly.entity_id
_entity_poly.type
_entity_poly.pdbx_seq_one_letter_code
_entity_poly.pdbx_strand_id
1 'polypeptide(L)'
;SFLSFGLFVLINFYIGYHGSPAIRFLEDFAAPILIILSGVVIVWAFWLASQKGGFAALFTTQVAGGNGESFWSQFFPSLTSMIAFDATIALNFSDYTRHAKTEGAQVKGQLIGAPIMTAFIVFVGICGTSGSELAFGEAFWIPAFWSPTSAIPLW
;
A
#
# COMPACT_ATOMS: atom_id res chain seq x y z
N SER A 1 -12.90 -5.83 -17.89
CA SER A 1 -14.13 -5.60 -18.67
C SER A 1 -14.19 -4.14 -19.12
N PHE A 2 -14.61 -3.86 -20.37
CA PHE A 2 -14.74 -2.49 -20.91
C PHE A 2 -15.68 -1.61 -20.08
N LEU A 3 -16.68 -2.21 -19.46
CA LEU A 3 -17.61 -1.51 -18.55
C LEU A 3 -16.90 -0.99 -17.30
N SER A 4 -16.03 -1.80 -16.69
CA SER A 4 -15.27 -1.38 -15.50
C SER A 4 -14.28 -0.27 -15.83
N PHE A 5 -13.65 -0.34 -17.01
CA PHE A 5 -12.77 0.71 -17.49
C PHE A 5 -13.55 2.01 -17.77
N GLY A 6 -14.69 1.92 -18.46
CA GLY A 6 -15.55 3.06 -18.72
C GLY A 6 -16.03 3.75 -17.43
N LEU A 7 -16.45 2.96 -16.44
CA LEU A 7 -16.86 3.47 -15.13
C LEU A 7 -15.69 4.18 -14.41
N PHE A 8 -14.52 3.57 -14.41
CA PHE A 8 -13.32 4.15 -13.82
C PHE A 8 -12.96 5.50 -14.46
N VAL A 9 -12.98 5.58 -15.79
CA VAL A 9 -12.72 6.84 -16.53
C VAL A 9 -13.75 7.90 -16.18
N LEU A 10 -15.03 7.56 -16.13
CA LEU A 10 -16.10 8.49 -15.78
C LEU A 10 -15.96 9.04 -14.36
N ILE A 11 -15.63 8.18 -13.40
CA ILE A 11 -15.39 8.61 -12.01
C ILE A 11 -14.21 9.56 -11.94
N ASN A 12 -13.09 9.23 -12.60
CA ASN A 12 -11.91 10.10 -12.62
C ASN A 12 -12.20 11.44 -13.28
N PHE A 13 -12.93 11.45 -14.38
CA PHE A 13 -13.34 12.67 -15.06
C PHE A 13 -14.25 13.54 -14.18
N TYR A 14 -15.21 12.92 -13.49
CA TYR A 14 -16.11 13.60 -12.56
C TYR A 14 -15.34 14.26 -11.41
N ILE A 15 -14.39 13.52 -10.79
CA ILE A 15 -13.54 14.03 -9.71
C ILE A 15 -12.67 15.17 -10.23
N GLY A 16 -12.03 15.02 -11.39
CA GLY A 16 -11.22 16.04 -12.01
C GLY A 16 -11.99 17.32 -12.32
N TYR A 17 -13.23 17.20 -12.77
CA TYR A 17 -14.10 18.35 -13.07
C TYR A 17 -14.51 19.12 -11.80
N HIS A 18 -14.76 18.43 -10.69
CA HIS A 18 -15.16 19.06 -9.42
C HIS A 18 -13.94 19.54 -8.58
N GLY A 19 -12.73 19.10 -8.92
CA GLY A 19 -11.48 19.57 -8.32
C GLY A 19 -11.31 19.20 -6.83
N SER A 20 -10.63 20.06 -6.09
CA SER A 20 -10.21 19.82 -4.69
C SER A 20 -11.32 19.39 -3.72
N PRO A 21 -12.56 19.90 -3.78
CA PRO A 21 -13.61 19.43 -2.87
C PRO A 21 -14.01 17.98 -3.06
N ALA A 22 -14.04 17.50 -4.32
CA ALA A 22 -14.37 16.11 -4.62
C ALA A 22 -13.25 15.16 -4.19
N ILE A 23 -11.99 15.58 -4.35
CA ILE A 23 -10.82 14.81 -3.90
C ILE A 23 -10.87 14.65 -2.37
N ARG A 24 -11.13 15.72 -1.63
CA ARG A 24 -11.25 15.66 -0.17
C ARG A 24 -12.37 14.72 0.29
N PHE A 25 -13.54 14.85 -0.32
CA PHE A 25 -14.65 13.95 0.01
C PHE A 25 -14.29 12.49 -0.23
N LEU A 26 -13.58 12.20 -1.33
CA LEU A 26 -13.11 10.86 -1.63
C LEU A 26 -12.09 10.37 -0.60
N GLU A 27 -11.12 11.21 -0.22
CA GLU A 27 -10.10 10.88 0.78
C GLU A 27 -10.72 10.63 2.15
N ASP A 28 -11.63 11.49 2.61
CA ASP A 28 -12.32 11.35 3.89
C ASP A 28 -13.13 10.05 3.98
N PHE A 29 -13.68 9.58 2.86
CA PHE A 29 -14.43 8.33 2.79
C PHE A 29 -13.54 7.11 2.56
N ALA A 30 -12.52 7.22 1.71
CA ALA A 30 -11.63 6.11 1.37
C ALA A 30 -10.66 5.76 2.50
N ALA A 31 -10.16 6.76 3.25
CA ALA A 31 -9.17 6.52 4.29
C ALA A 31 -9.65 5.53 5.38
N PRO A 32 -10.83 5.67 6.00
CA PRO A 32 -11.30 4.69 6.97
C PRO A 32 -11.51 3.29 6.37
N ILE A 33 -11.98 3.21 5.13
CA ILE A 33 -12.16 1.92 4.44
C ILE A 33 -10.81 1.24 4.23
N LEU A 34 -9.81 1.98 3.77
CA LEU A 34 -8.46 1.45 3.56
C LEU A 34 -7.81 0.98 4.86
N ILE A 35 -8.00 1.72 5.96
CA ILE A 35 -7.51 1.31 7.28
C ILE A 35 -8.17 0.01 7.74
N ILE A 36 -9.49 -0.12 7.57
CA ILE A 36 -10.23 -1.34 7.93
C ILE A 36 -9.75 -2.52 7.08
N LEU A 37 -9.65 -2.34 5.75
CA LEU A 37 -9.17 -3.40 4.85
C LEU A 37 -7.73 -3.82 5.18
N SER A 38 -6.86 -2.86 5.47
CA SER A 38 -5.50 -3.14 5.92
C SER A 38 -5.47 -3.91 7.24
N GLY A 39 -6.35 -3.53 8.18
CA GLY A 39 -6.53 -4.26 9.43
C GLY A 39 -6.96 -5.71 9.22
N VAL A 40 -7.87 -5.95 8.28
CA VAL A 40 -8.30 -7.31 7.91
C VAL A 40 -7.13 -8.14 7.38
N VAL A 41 -6.30 -7.56 6.50
CA VAL A 41 -5.11 -8.24 5.96
C VAL A 41 -4.12 -8.58 7.09
N ILE A 42 -3.88 -7.66 8.01
CA ILE A 42 -2.99 -7.89 9.17
C ILE A 42 -3.53 -9.02 10.03
N VAL A 43 -4.81 -8.97 10.41
CA VAL A 43 -5.45 -10.01 11.25
C VAL A 43 -5.40 -11.37 10.56
N TRP A 44 -5.68 -11.42 9.27
CA TRP A 44 -5.58 -12.64 8.48
C TRP A 44 -4.16 -13.22 8.47
N ALA A 45 -3.14 -12.37 8.23
CA ALA A 45 -1.75 -12.79 8.25
C ALA A 45 -1.31 -13.32 9.62
N PHE A 46 -1.70 -12.66 10.70
CA PHE A 46 -1.40 -13.10 12.06
C PHE A 46 -2.13 -14.40 12.41
N TRP A 47 -3.38 -14.55 12.03
CA TRP A 47 -4.13 -15.79 12.22
C TRP A 47 -3.44 -16.97 11.51
N LEU A 48 -3.01 -16.76 10.27
CA LEU A 48 -2.32 -17.77 9.49
C LEU A 48 -0.95 -18.12 10.08
N ALA A 49 -0.19 -17.13 10.52
CA ALA A 49 1.10 -17.33 11.20
C ALA A 49 0.94 -18.15 12.48
N SER A 50 -0.11 -17.91 13.26
CA SER A 50 -0.37 -18.67 14.49
C SER A 50 -0.58 -20.17 14.24
N GLN A 51 -1.05 -20.54 13.04
CA GLN A 51 -1.26 -21.94 12.65
C GLN A 51 -0.02 -22.60 12.03
N LYS A 52 0.88 -21.83 11.41
CA LYS A 52 1.95 -22.38 10.59
C LYS A 52 3.38 -22.11 11.09
N GLY A 53 3.58 -21.66 12.33
CA GLY A 53 4.93 -21.49 12.88
C GLY A 53 5.11 -20.30 13.82
N GLY A 54 4.02 -19.66 14.20
CA GLY A 54 4.04 -18.50 15.11
C GLY A 54 4.38 -17.19 14.41
N PHE A 55 4.33 -16.10 15.16
CA PHE A 55 4.53 -14.75 14.64
C PHE A 55 5.91 -14.53 14.01
N ALA A 56 6.93 -15.26 14.46
CA ALA A 56 8.27 -15.18 13.89
C ALA A 56 8.27 -15.58 12.41
N ALA A 57 7.40 -16.48 11.99
CA ALA A 57 7.32 -16.92 10.59
C ALA A 57 7.04 -15.77 9.61
N LEU A 58 6.26 -14.74 9.99
CA LEU A 58 5.99 -13.58 9.15
C LEU A 58 7.24 -12.75 8.84
N PHE A 59 8.23 -12.77 9.73
CA PHE A 59 9.45 -11.96 9.61
C PHE A 59 10.68 -12.77 9.18
N THR A 60 10.60 -14.10 9.24
CA THR A 60 11.68 -15.01 8.85
C THR A 60 11.45 -15.66 7.49
N THR A 61 10.25 -15.55 6.95
CA THR A 61 9.94 -15.99 5.58
C THR A 61 10.87 -15.26 4.61
N GLN A 62 11.72 -16.00 3.94
CA GLN A 62 12.58 -15.44 2.90
C GLN A 62 11.71 -15.24 1.66
N VAL A 63 11.20 -14.02 1.51
CA VAL A 63 10.47 -13.64 0.31
C VAL A 63 11.39 -13.89 -0.90
N ALA A 64 10.88 -14.66 -1.87
CA ALA A 64 11.61 -15.03 -3.07
C ALA A 64 12.20 -13.79 -3.77
N GLY A 65 13.49 -13.60 -3.66
CA GLY A 65 14.24 -12.42 -4.08
C GLY A 65 15.49 -12.19 -3.22
N GLY A 66 15.50 -12.76 -2.00
CA GLY A 66 16.65 -12.72 -1.11
C GLY A 66 17.63 -13.90 -1.31
N ASN A 67 17.91 -14.30 -2.54
CA ASN A 67 18.80 -15.42 -2.89
C ASN A 67 20.26 -15.21 -2.47
N GLY A 68 20.49 -14.98 -1.17
CA GLY A 68 21.83 -14.80 -0.63
C GLY A 68 22.51 -13.47 -1.01
N GLU A 69 21.76 -12.52 -1.57
CA GLU A 69 22.29 -11.22 -1.90
C GLU A 69 22.59 -10.41 -0.63
N SER A 70 23.67 -9.63 -0.70
CA SER A 70 24.07 -8.78 0.41
C SER A 70 22.97 -7.76 0.72
N PHE A 71 22.74 -7.47 2.01
CA PHE A 71 21.83 -6.42 2.47
C PHE A 71 22.02 -5.11 1.69
N TRP A 72 23.25 -4.71 1.42
CA TRP A 72 23.55 -3.46 0.73
C TRP A 72 23.19 -3.48 -0.76
N SER A 73 23.18 -4.63 -1.43
CA SER A 73 22.76 -4.73 -2.83
C SER A 73 21.26 -4.52 -2.99
N GLN A 74 20.46 -4.90 -1.98
CA GLN A 74 19.02 -4.73 -1.95
C GLN A 74 18.57 -3.37 -1.36
N PHE A 75 19.36 -2.85 -0.41
CA PHE A 75 19.01 -1.62 0.32
C PHE A 75 18.91 -0.41 -0.60
N PHE A 76 19.89 -0.15 -1.45
CA PHE A 76 19.89 1.04 -2.31
C PHE A 76 18.79 1.02 -3.38
N PRO A 77 18.54 -0.07 -4.11
CA PRO A 77 17.39 -0.15 -5.02
C PRO A 77 16.05 0.03 -4.30
N SER A 78 15.88 -0.58 -3.14
CA SER A 78 14.64 -0.47 -2.34
C SER A 78 14.44 0.96 -1.84
N LEU A 79 15.49 1.60 -1.35
CA LEU A 79 15.47 3.00 -0.93
C LEU A 79 15.11 3.93 -2.11
N THR A 80 15.70 3.70 -3.27
CA THR A 80 15.40 4.48 -4.49
C THR A 80 13.94 4.31 -4.91
N SER A 81 13.41 3.08 -4.84
CA SER A 81 12.01 2.82 -5.15
C SER A 81 11.07 3.52 -4.17
N MET A 82 11.43 3.55 -2.88
CA MET A 82 10.64 4.24 -1.85
C MET A 82 10.65 5.75 -2.05
N ILE A 83 11.82 6.33 -2.32
CA ILE A 83 11.95 7.76 -2.63
C ILE A 83 11.16 8.10 -3.91
N ALA A 84 11.21 7.28 -4.94
CA ALA A 84 10.46 7.49 -6.18
C ALA A 84 8.94 7.44 -5.94
N PHE A 85 8.47 6.57 -5.07
CA PHE A 85 7.07 6.50 -4.66
C PHE A 85 6.62 7.80 -3.96
N ASP A 86 7.39 8.29 -3.00
CA ASP A 86 7.07 9.51 -2.26
C ASP A 86 7.28 10.79 -3.10
N ALA A 87 8.17 10.78 -4.09
CA ALA A 87 8.45 11.93 -4.95
C ALA A 87 7.23 12.39 -5.74
N THR A 88 6.34 11.50 -6.12
CA THR A 88 5.07 11.84 -6.80
C THR A 88 4.15 12.67 -5.91
N ILE A 89 4.12 12.38 -4.63
CA ILE A 89 3.36 13.13 -3.62
C ILE A 89 4.02 14.47 -3.37
N ALA A 90 5.35 14.53 -3.32
CA ALA A 90 6.11 15.75 -3.07
C ALA A 90 5.82 16.85 -4.10
N LEU A 91 5.62 16.50 -5.36
CA LEU A 91 5.27 17.45 -6.42
C LEU A 91 3.90 18.10 -6.21
N ASN A 92 2.96 17.38 -5.62
CA ASN A 92 1.60 17.85 -5.37
C ASN A 92 1.40 18.36 -3.93
N PHE A 93 2.45 18.42 -3.15
CA PHE A 93 2.38 18.77 -1.74
C PHE A 93 1.79 20.16 -1.48
N SER A 94 2.10 21.12 -2.36
CA SER A 94 1.56 22.47 -2.30
C SER A 94 0.03 22.50 -2.42
N ASP A 95 -0.56 21.62 -3.21
CA ASP A 95 -2.01 21.54 -3.40
C ASP A 95 -2.75 21.03 -2.16
N TYR A 96 -2.13 20.13 -1.41
CA TYR A 96 -2.66 19.65 -0.13
C TYR A 96 -2.46 20.69 0.99
N THR A 97 -1.30 21.32 1.03
CA THR A 97 -0.91 22.20 2.14
C THR A 97 -1.54 23.59 2.09
N ARG A 98 -1.95 24.07 0.90
CA ARG A 98 -2.65 25.37 0.75
C ARG A 98 -3.93 25.49 1.58
N HIS A 99 -4.46 24.37 2.04
CA HIS A 99 -5.66 24.33 2.86
C HIS A 99 -5.38 24.20 4.36
N ALA A 100 -4.12 24.16 4.77
CA ALA A 100 -3.74 24.12 6.18
C ALA A 100 -4.11 25.44 6.86
N LYS A 101 -4.67 25.34 8.06
CA LYS A 101 -5.10 26.53 8.82
C LYS A 101 -3.93 27.37 9.32
N THR A 102 -2.81 26.74 9.61
CA THR A 102 -1.58 27.38 10.08
C THR A 102 -0.36 26.62 9.54
N GLU A 103 0.75 27.34 9.35
CA GLU A 103 2.03 26.76 8.95
C GLU A 103 2.52 25.68 9.94
N GLY A 104 2.38 25.95 11.25
CA GLY A 104 2.76 24.98 12.28
C GLY A 104 1.93 23.69 12.26
N ALA A 105 0.64 23.77 11.92
CA ALA A 105 -0.21 22.59 11.76
C ALA A 105 0.21 21.77 10.54
N GLN A 106 0.58 22.43 9.45
CA GLN A 106 1.09 21.82 8.25
C GLN A 106 2.39 21.04 8.52
N VAL A 107 3.40 21.70 9.09
CA VAL A 107 4.70 21.09 9.39
C VAL A 107 4.56 19.88 10.32
N LYS A 108 3.77 20.01 11.41
CA LYS A 108 3.53 18.89 12.34
C LYS A 108 2.78 17.73 11.65
N GLY A 109 1.77 18.03 10.86
CA GLY A 109 1.02 17.02 10.12
C GLY A 109 1.90 16.21 9.16
N GLN A 110 2.82 16.88 8.48
CA GLN A 110 3.75 16.23 7.55
C GLN A 110 4.82 15.42 8.28
N LEU A 111 5.49 15.98 9.28
CA LEU A 111 6.55 15.31 10.03
C LEU A 111 6.08 14.07 10.78
N ILE A 112 4.84 14.06 11.22
CA ILE A 112 4.27 12.94 11.97
C ILE A 112 3.46 12.02 11.05
N GLY A 113 2.59 12.59 10.22
CA GLY A 113 1.64 11.82 9.41
C GLY A 113 2.33 11.00 8.32
N ALA A 114 3.22 11.61 7.54
CA ALA A 114 3.85 10.90 6.42
C ALA A 114 4.71 9.69 6.88
N PRO A 115 5.65 9.82 7.84
CA PRO A 115 6.44 8.67 8.29
C PRO A 115 5.59 7.57 8.94
N ILE A 116 4.57 7.92 9.71
CA ILE A 116 3.70 6.93 10.37
C ILE A 116 2.89 6.17 9.32
N MET A 117 2.30 6.87 8.35
CA MET A 117 1.52 6.21 7.29
C MET A 117 2.40 5.37 6.37
N THR A 118 3.59 5.84 6.03
CA THR A 118 4.55 5.06 5.25
C THR A 118 4.95 3.78 5.99
N ALA A 119 5.29 3.88 7.28
CA ALA A 119 5.60 2.72 8.11
C ALA A 119 4.41 1.74 8.21
N PHE A 120 3.19 2.26 8.34
CA PHE A 120 1.97 1.45 8.37
C PHE A 120 1.76 0.69 7.05
N ILE A 121 1.88 1.35 5.91
CA ILE A 121 1.73 0.73 4.58
C ILE A 121 2.80 -0.36 4.36
N VAL A 122 4.05 -0.09 4.72
CA VAL A 122 5.14 -1.07 4.65
C VAL A 122 4.83 -2.28 5.52
N PHE A 123 4.36 -2.06 6.75
CA PHE A 123 3.98 -3.14 7.65
C PHE A 123 2.84 -4.00 7.08
N VAL A 124 1.80 -3.37 6.53
CA VAL A 124 0.69 -4.08 5.83
C VAL A 124 1.22 -4.90 4.66
N GLY A 125 2.14 -4.32 3.88
CA GLY A 125 2.78 -4.99 2.75
C GLY A 125 3.56 -6.23 3.18
N ILE A 126 4.38 -6.13 4.23
CA ILE A 126 5.10 -7.27 4.80
C ILE A 126 4.13 -8.35 5.26
N CYS A 127 3.12 -7.99 6.06
CA CYS A 127 2.11 -8.94 6.54
C CYS A 127 1.37 -9.64 5.38
N GLY A 128 0.97 -8.88 4.37
CA GLY A 128 0.27 -9.41 3.20
C GLY A 128 1.12 -10.38 2.39
N THR A 129 2.36 -10.00 2.10
CA THR A 129 3.29 -10.82 1.30
C THR A 129 3.70 -12.08 2.04
N SER A 130 4.15 -11.96 3.30
CA SER A 130 4.51 -13.12 4.11
C SER A 130 3.31 -14.01 4.43
N GLY A 131 2.13 -13.42 4.63
CA GLY A 131 0.89 -14.16 4.79
C GLY A 131 0.52 -14.96 3.54
N SER A 132 0.68 -14.40 2.36
CA SER A 132 0.42 -15.11 1.09
C SER A 132 1.40 -16.27 0.86
N GLU A 133 2.66 -16.08 1.19
CA GLU A 133 3.66 -17.15 1.12
C GLU A 133 3.34 -18.29 2.08
N LEU A 134 2.95 -17.98 3.31
CA LEU A 134 2.49 -18.99 4.28
C LEU A 134 1.21 -19.71 3.82
N ALA A 135 0.30 -19.01 3.14
CA ALA A 135 -0.96 -19.56 2.68
C ALA A 135 -0.78 -20.49 1.46
N PHE A 136 -0.09 -19.99 0.45
CA PHE A 136 -0.06 -20.56 -0.90
C PHE A 136 1.30 -21.14 -1.29
N GLY A 137 2.34 -20.93 -0.46
CA GLY A 137 3.71 -21.37 -0.78
C GLY A 137 4.45 -20.44 -1.74
N GLU A 138 3.81 -19.35 -2.16
CA GLU A 138 4.37 -18.34 -3.06
C GLU A 138 4.02 -16.93 -2.54
N ALA A 139 4.97 -16.02 -2.66
CA ALA A 139 4.77 -14.62 -2.26
C ALA A 139 4.06 -13.84 -3.39
N PHE A 140 2.81 -13.47 -3.17
CA PHE A 140 2.06 -12.67 -4.12
C PHE A 140 2.16 -11.18 -3.78
N TRP A 141 2.81 -10.42 -4.65
CA TRP A 141 2.97 -8.96 -4.53
C TRP A 141 1.73 -8.19 -5.00
N ILE A 142 0.91 -8.84 -5.86
CA ILE A 142 -0.25 -8.21 -6.48
C ILE A 142 -1.51 -8.92 -5.97
N PRO A 143 -2.43 -8.20 -5.31
CA PRO A 143 -3.66 -8.78 -4.75
C PRO A 143 -4.53 -9.52 -5.78
N ALA A 144 -4.41 -9.18 -7.07
CA ALA A 144 -5.14 -9.87 -8.14
C ALA A 144 -4.80 -11.36 -8.26
N PHE A 145 -3.61 -11.77 -7.81
CA PHE A 145 -3.19 -13.18 -7.81
C PHE A 145 -3.71 -13.97 -6.60
N TRP A 146 -4.33 -13.32 -5.63
CA TRP A 146 -4.95 -14.01 -4.48
C TRP A 146 -6.26 -14.71 -4.86
N SER A 147 -6.74 -14.55 -6.09
CA SER A 147 -7.91 -15.24 -6.58
C SER A 147 -7.53 -16.66 -7.08
N PRO A 148 -8.27 -17.71 -6.67
CA PRO A 148 -8.06 -19.06 -7.17
C PRO A 148 -8.28 -19.20 -8.70
N THR A 149 -8.77 -18.15 -9.33
CA THR A 149 -8.96 -18.07 -10.80
C THR A 149 -7.74 -17.53 -11.54
N SER A 150 -6.65 -17.19 -10.85
CA SER A 150 -5.43 -16.63 -11.46
C SER A 150 -4.56 -17.67 -12.21
N ALA A 151 -5.03 -18.90 -12.34
CA ALA A 151 -4.49 -19.89 -13.30
C ALA A 151 -4.81 -19.54 -14.77
N ILE A 152 -5.44 -18.39 -15.04
CA ILE A 152 -5.69 -17.93 -16.40
C ILE A 152 -4.45 -17.12 -16.84
N PRO A 153 -3.67 -17.61 -17.83
CA PRO A 153 -2.58 -16.81 -18.38
C PRO A 153 -3.15 -15.53 -18.98
N LEU A 154 -2.71 -14.40 -18.44
CA LEU A 154 -3.00 -13.08 -19.00
C LEU A 154 -2.14 -12.89 -20.25
N TRP A 155 -2.68 -13.21 -21.41
CA TRP A 155 -2.26 -12.72 -22.72
C TRP A 155 -3.15 -11.57 -23.13
#